data_f405f16dca940596b2d86352c3c02b7c
#
_entry.id   f405f16dca940596b2d86352c3c02b7c
#
_cell.length_a   1.000
_cell.length_b   1.000
_cell.length_c   1.000
_cell.angle_alpha   90.00
_cell.angle_beta   90.00
_cell.angle_gamma   90.00
#
_symmetry.space_group_name_H-M   'P 1'
#
loop_
_entity.id
_entity.type
_entity.pdbx_description
1 polymer ?
#
loop_
_entity_poly.entity_id
_entity_poly.type
_entity_poly.pdbx_seq_one_letter_code
_entity_poly.pdbx_strand_id
1 'polypeptide(L)'
;MAKRAGKSAAAVKRVVRAPEVAAGGMVKGEGGKKLEALPTDAPGKASAAGPKSGVVVVGSLNMDLVVRTETMPRPGETVMGQDLLENPGGKGANQAAAAGRLWTKRSPGAKIIGRIGEDLFGDNMLLALNKAKVDVTSVLKTRGVPSGTAMILVDRHGENAIVVASGANRLLSATDLLAERKTIETSVVLTAQLEIPHDTVACAFALARRSNVLTILDPAPAPSEGLPESLYHVDILTPNQTEAQILTGMPVRNLEEARRAAERFLVRGTRIVVMKMGSQGAAIVQKNERGLETIVQHVTGYRVQVVDTTAAGDAFTGALAVGLAEGMPLAAAVKFANAAGALTCMKSGAMGAIPTRAEVDAFMAERA
;
A
#
# COMPACT_ATOMS: atom_id res chain seq x y z
N MET A 1 -21.28 36.65 60.49
CA MET A 1 -19.89 37.18 60.47
C MET A 1 -19.01 36.36 59.55
N ALA A 2 -18.26 37.07 58.71
CA ALA A 2 -17.07 36.72 57.94
C ALA A 2 -17.25 35.88 56.66
N LYS A 3 -17.20 36.63 55.58
CA LYS A 3 -16.77 36.29 54.19
C LYS A 3 -15.42 35.61 54.15
N ARG A 4 -15.21 34.62 53.28
CA ARG A 4 -13.98 34.46 52.53
C ARG A 4 -14.23 33.98 51.11
N ALA A 5 -13.63 34.74 50.24
CA ALA A 5 -13.74 34.73 48.80
C ALA A 5 -13.04 33.52 48.14
N GLY A 6 -13.63 33.05 47.06
CA GLY A 6 -13.03 32.11 46.15
C GLY A 6 -12.00 32.77 45.25
N LYS A 7 -10.95 32.05 44.92
CA LYS A 7 -10.04 32.34 43.79
C LYS A 7 -10.33 31.39 42.66
N SER A 8 -10.87 31.95 41.58
CA SER A 8 -10.98 31.34 40.27
C SER A 8 -9.59 31.08 39.70
N ALA A 9 -9.31 29.83 39.34
CA ALA A 9 -8.15 29.49 38.52
C ALA A 9 -8.50 29.70 37.05
N ALA A 10 -7.94 30.73 36.46
CA ALA A 10 -8.04 30.98 35.03
C ALA A 10 -7.21 29.95 34.24
N ALA A 11 -7.88 29.14 33.44
CA ALA A 11 -7.23 28.24 32.48
C ALA A 11 -6.62 29.08 31.35
N VAL A 12 -5.31 29.07 31.25
CA VAL A 12 -4.54 29.68 30.14
C VAL A 12 -4.73 28.80 28.90
N LYS A 13 -5.58 29.23 27.99
CA LYS A 13 -5.65 28.72 26.63
C LYS A 13 -4.43 29.20 25.85
N ARG A 14 -3.42 28.35 25.73
CA ARG A 14 -2.29 28.59 24.83
C ARG A 14 -2.73 28.16 23.43
N VAL A 15 -3.20 29.10 22.63
CA VAL A 15 -3.44 28.91 21.19
C VAL A 15 -2.07 28.89 20.51
N VAL A 16 -1.62 27.71 20.07
CA VAL A 16 -0.46 27.61 19.17
C VAL A 16 -1.00 27.92 17.77
N ARG A 17 -0.70 29.11 17.26
CA ARG A 17 -0.92 29.45 15.86
C ARG A 17 0.02 28.63 14.99
N ALA A 18 -0.55 27.96 14.01
CA ALA A 18 0.20 27.37 12.89
C ALA A 18 0.89 28.51 12.10
N PRO A 19 2.11 28.31 11.58
CA PRO A 19 2.74 29.30 10.73
C PRO A 19 1.97 29.40 9.40
N GLU A 20 1.64 30.65 9.02
CA GLU A 20 1.16 30.98 7.69
C GLU A 20 2.20 30.58 6.65
N VAL A 21 1.80 29.72 5.71
CA VAL A 21 2.60 29.43 4.52
C VAL A 21 2.39 30.56 3.52
N ALA A 22 3.34 31.49 3.49
CA ALA A 22 3.41 32.47 2.42
C ALA A 22 3.76 31.78 1.09
N ALA A 23 2.97 32.06 0.07
CA ALA A 23 3.26 31.62 -1.29
C ALA A 23 4.56 32.24 -1.78
N GLY A 24 5.50 31.38 -2.26
CA GLY A 24 6.68 31.80 -3.00
C GLY A 24 7.88 32.22 -2.14
N GLY A 25 8.59 31.25 -1.55
CA GLY A 25 9.88 31.51 -0.91
C GLY A 25 10.76 30.26 -0.89
N MET A 26 11.88 30.30 -1.62
CA MET A 26 12.92 29.27 -1.55
C MET A 26 13.47 29.23 -0.13
N VAL A 27 13.37 28.09 0.53
CA VAL A 27 14.08 27.81 1.78
C VAL A 27 15.55 27.56 1.44
N LYS A 28 16.43 28.49 1.81
CA LYS A 28 17.88 28.29 1.79
C LYS A 28 18.24 27.40 2.97
N GLY A 29 18.61 26.15 2.71
CA GLY A 29 19.32 25.33 3.68
C GLY A 29 20.77 25.78 3.79
N GLU A 30 21.31 25.83 4.98
CA GLU A 30 22.73 26.06 5.24
C GLU A 30 23.56 24.93 4.62
N GLY A 31 24.40 25.27 3.64
CA GLY A 31 25.28 24.34 2.95
C GLY A 31 25.07 24.26 1.45
N GLY A 32 25.04 25.38 0.78
CA GLY A 32 25.24 25.74 -0.64
C GLY A 32 25.31 24.68 -1.77
N LYS A 33 24.63 23.54 -1.71
CA LYS A 33 24.44 22.66 -2.86
C LYS A 33 23.00 22.80 -3.35
N LYS A 34 22.84 23.42 -4.55
CA LYS A 34 21.58 23.41 -5.29
C LYS A 34 21.15 21.96 -5.48
N LEU A 35 19.96 21.60 -4.99
CA LEU A 35 19.26 20.39 -5.42
C LEU A 35 19.01 20.59 -6.93
N GLU A 36 19.66 19.78 -7.75
CA GLU A 36 19.32 19.70 -9.17
C GLU A 36 17.87 19.26 -9.29
N ALA A 37 17.08 20.06 -10.00
CA ALA A 37 15.73 19.70 -10.35
C ALA A 37 15.75 18.35 -11.08
N LEU A 38 14.86 17.42 -10.66
CA LEU A 38 14.69 16.14 -11.34
C LEU A 38 14.47 16.40 -12.82
N PRO A 39 15.24 15.78 -13.74
CA PRO A 39 15.12 16.05 -15.17
C PRO A 39 13.72 15.65 -15.65
N THR A 40 13.04 16.60 -16.29
CA THR A 40 11.82 16.37 -17.04
C THR A 40 12.12 15.60 -18.31
N ASP A 41 11.43 14.49 -18.50
CA ASP A 41 11.19 13.71 -19.71
C ASP A 41 12.04 13.95 -20.97
N ALA A 42 13.14 13.19 -21.06
CA ALA A 42 13.65 12.67 -22.33
C ALA A 42 14.00 11.18 -22.12
N PRO A 43 13.69 10.26 -23.04
CA PRO A 43 14.06 8.87 -22.89
C PRO A 43 15.59 8.73 -22.88
N GLY A 44 16.16 8.70 -21.68
CA GLY A 44 17.57 8.43 -21.48
C GLY A 44 17.91 7.04 -22.02
N LYS A 45 19.05 6.90 -22.70
CA LYS A 45 19.61 5.61 -23.13
C LYS A 45 19.55 4.64 -21.94
N ALA A 46 18.89 3.48 -22.15
CA ALA A 46 18.77 2.43 -21.15
C ALA A 46 20.16 2.14 -20.55
N SER A 47 20.30 2.35 -19.25
CA SER A 47 21.43 1.86 -18.49
C SER A 47 21.50 0.35 -18.69
N ALA A 48 22.70 -0.20 -18.90
CA ALA A 48 22.94 -1.64 -18.99
C ALA A 48 22.75 -2.27 -17.59
N ALA A 49 21.49 -2.31 -17.15
CA ALA A 49 21.10 -3.03 -15.95
C ALA A 49 21.25 -4.53 -16.23
N GLY A 50 21.84 -5.26 -15.29
CA GLY A 50 21.91 -6.73 -15.35
C GLY A 50 20.53 -7.38 -15.47
N PRO A 51 20.45 -8.72 -15.55
CA PRO A 51 19.16 -9.40 -15.72
C PRO A 51 18.20 -9.02 -14.59
N LYS A 52 17.01 -8.55 -14.98
CA LYS A 52 15.96 -8.15 -14.04
C LYS A 52 15.34 -9.36 -13.36
N SER A 53 15.03 -9.23 -12.08
CA SER A 53 14.44 -10.31 -11.29
C SER A 53 13.58 -9.78 -10.14
N GLY A 54 12.48 -10.49 -9.87
CA GLY A 54 11.69 -10.29 -8.69
C GLY A 54 10.78 -9.07 -8.66
N VAL A 55 10.19 -8.89 -7.48
CA VAL A 55 9.26 -7.81 -7.14
C VAL A 55 9.91 -6.96 -6.04
N VAL A 56 9.95 -5.65 -6.23
CA VAL A 56 10.31 -4.70 -5.18
C VAL A 56 9.05 -4.00 -4.70
N VAL A 57 8.85 -3.98 -3.38
CA VAL A 57 7.77 -3.24 -2.72
C VAL A 57 8.37 -2.02 -2.03
N VAL A 58 7.87 -0.84 -2.33
CA VAL A 58 8.20 0.39 -1.60
C VAL A 58 6.98 0.75 -0.77
N GLY A 59 7.06 0.63 0.56
CA GLY A 59 5.85 0.77 1.35
C GLY A 59 6.03 0.71 2.86
N SER A 60 4.89 0.72 3.53
CA SER A 60 4.75 0.76 4.98
C SER A 60 4.99 -0.58 5.66
N LEU A 61 5.46 -0.49 6.89
CA LEU A 61 5.55 -1.60 7.85
C LEU A 61 4.85 -1.13 9.14
N ASN A 62 3.77 -1.81 9.54
CA ASN A 62 3.00 -1.49 10.74
C ASN A 62 2.87 -2.70 11.64
N MET A 63 2.88 -2.49 12.95
CA MET A 63 2.38 -3.47 13.91
C MET A 63 0.90 -3.18 14.14
N ASP A 64 0.04 -4.14 13.83
CA ASP A 64 -1.40 -4.04 14.06
C ASP A 64 -1.72 -4.57 15.46
N LEU A 65 -2.17 -3.66 16.33
CA LEU A 65 -2.60 -3.95 17.71
C LEU A 65 -4.12 -4.09 17.73
N VAL A 66 -4.61 -5.31 17.79
CA VAL A 66 -6.04 -5.60 17.72
C VAL A 66 -6.57 -5.92 19.11
N VAL A 67 -7.56 -5.14 19.56
CA VAL A 67 -8.30 -5.39 20.80
C VAL A 67 -9.76 -5.66 20.45
N ARG A 68 -10.27 -6.78 20.94
CA ARG A 68 -11.69 -7.11 20.85
C ARG A 68 -12.44 -6.58 22.06
N THR A 69 -13.60 -5.96 21.82
CA THR A 69 -14.45 -5.38 22.85
C THR A 69 -15.90 -5.82 22.65
N GLU A 70 -16.70 -5.75 23.69
CA GLU A 70 -18.14 -6.01 23.58
C GLU A 70 -18.84 -4.89 22.79
N THR A 71 -18.42 -3.63 23.01
CA THR A 71 -18.96 -2.44 22.36
C THR A 71 -17.83 -1.45 22.09
N MET A 72 -17.99 -0.61 21.05
CA MET A 72 -17.06 0.51 20.80
C MET A 72 -17.19 1.56 21.91
N PRO A 73 -16.07 2.07 22.50
CA PRO A 73 -16.09 3.13 23.50
C PRO A 73 -16.58 4.45 22.90
N ARG A 74 -17.42 5.17 23.64
CA ARG A 74 -17.78 6.55 23.32
C ARG A 74 -16.76 7.53 23.90
N PRO A 75 -16.72 8.79 23.45
CA PRO A 75 -15.85 9.78 24.05
C PRO A 75 -16.05 9.89 25.57
N GLY A 76 -14.95 9.70 26.33
CA GLY A 76 -14.96 9.70 27.81
C GLY A 76 -15.33 8.36 28.46
N GLU A 77 -15.62 7.32 27.69
CA GLU A 77 -15.95 5.98 28.20
C GLU A 77 -14.70 5.10 28.27
N THR A 78 -14.63 4.25 29.29
CA THR A 78 -13.65 3.18 29.42
C THR A 78 -14.36 1.85 29.27
N VAL A 79 -13.98 1.05 28.27
CA VAL A 79 -14.48 -0.32 28.08
C VAL A 79 -13.36 -1.31 28.31
N MET A 80 -13.72 -2.49 28.82
CA MET A 80 -12.76 -3.58 28.99
C MET A 80 -12.65 -4.36 27.69
N GLY A 81 -11.40 -4.49 27.17
CA GLY A 81 -11.09 -5.39 26.07
C GLY A 81 -10.93 -6.83 26.54
N GLN A 82 -10.99 -7.78 25.61
CA GLN A 82 -10.72 -9.19 25.88
C GLN A 82 -9.21 -9.44 25.80
N ASP A 83 -8.69 -9.61 24.58
CA ASP A 83 -7.29 -9.93 24.31
C ASP A 83 -6.64 -8.83 23.47
N LEU A 84 -5.32 -8.64 23.65
CA LEU A 84 -4.48 -7.86 22.75
C LEU A 84 -3.75 -8.81 21.80
N LEU A 85 -4.00 -8.68 20.51
CA LEU A 85 -3.29 -9.41 19.48
C LEU A 85 -2.32 -8.47 18.75
N GLU A 86 -1.07 -8.88 18.63
CA GLU A 86 -0.03 -8.17 17.89
C GLU A 86 0.20 -8.90 16.56
N ASN A 87 -0.17 -8.26 15.45
CA ASN A 87 -0.03 -8.84 14.12
C ASN A 87 0.90 -7.96 13.26
N PRO A 88 2.00 -8.52 12.74
CA PRO A 88 2.75 -7.84 11.69
C PRO A 88 1.85 -7.54 10.48
N GLY A 89 1.84 -6.29 10.05
CA GLY A 89 0.97 -5.77 9.00
C GLY A 89 1.57 -4.54 8.31
N GLY A 90 0.69 -3.66 7.84
CA GLY A 90 1.03 -2.55 6.95
C GLY A 90 0.98 -2.98 5.49
N LYS A 91 0.41 -2.13 4.63
CA LYS A 91 0.14 -2.48 3.22
C LYS A 91 1.40 -2.90 2.47
N GLY A 92 2.52 -2.18 2.67
CA GLY A 92 3.80 -2.55 2.08
C GLY A 92 4.28 -3.91 2.53
N ALA A 93 4.28 -4.18 3.83
CA ALA A 93 4.71 -5.45 4.38
C ALA A 93 3.80 -6.61 3.94
N ASN A 94 2.47 -6.40 3.89
CA ASN A 94 1.53 -7.40 3.40
C ASN A 94 1.75 -7.75 1.94
N GLN A 95 1.93 -6.74 1.05
CA GLN A 95 2.21 -6.96 -0.37
C GLN A 95 3.56 -7.66 -0.58
N ALA A 96 4.58 -7.29 0.19
CA ALA A 96 5.88 -7.95 0.15
C ALA A 96 5.78 -9.41 0.62
N ALA A 97 5.06 -9.67 1.71
CA ALA A 97 4.84 -11.04 2.21
C ALA A 97 4.08 -11.89 1.20
N ALA A 98 3.06 -11.32 0.53
CA ALA A 98 2.37 -12.00 -0.55
C ALA A 98 3.33 -12.33 -1.70
N ALA A 99 4.14 -11.37 -2.13
CA ALA A 99 5.13 -11.61 -3.17
C ALA A 99 6.14 -12.69 -2.77
N GLY A 100 6.66 -12.69 -1.54
CA GLY A 100 7.63 -13.66 -1.07
C GLY A 100 7.07 -15.09 -0.95
N ARG A 101 5.83 -15.24 -0.46
CA ARG A 101 5.17 -16.54 -0.31
C ARG A 101 4.74 -17.18 -1.64
N LEU A 102 4.45 -16.33 -2.63
CA LEU A 102 3.94 -16.75 -3.95
C LEU A 102 5.04 -16.92 -5.00
N TRP A 103 6.25 -16.42 -4.75
CA TRP A 103 7.36 -16.51 -5.69
C TRP A 103 7.90 -17.93 -5.83
N THR A 104 8.08 -18.40 -7.07
CA THR A 104 8.55 -19.77 -7.35
C THR A 104 9.95 -19.87 -7.95
N LYS A 105 10.40 -18.83 -8.63
CA LYS A 105 11.72 -18.86 -9.28
C LYS A 105 12.84 -18.75 -8.23
N ARG A 106 14.04 -19.18 -8.62
CA ARG A 106 15.22 -19.01 -7.76
C ARG A 106 15.50 -17.52 -7.56
N SER A 107 15.96 -17.16 -6.36
CA SER A 107 16.28 -15.80 -5.86
C SER A 107 16.78 -14.79 -6.92
N PRO A 108 16.52 -13.47 -6.72
CA PRO A 108 15.75 -12.87 -5.65
C PRO A 108 14.27 -12.80 -5.99
N GLY A 109 13.37 -13.17 -5.04
CA GLY A 109 11.92 -13.19 -5.23
C GLY A 109 11.24 -11.87 -4.93
N ALA A 110 11.17 -11.52 -3.65
CA ALA A 110 10.54 -10.29 -3.18
C ALA A 110 11.50 -9.51 -2.28
N LYS A 111 11.51 -8.21 -2.41
CA LYS A 111 12.27 -7.28 -1.57
C LYS A 111 11.38 -6.13 -1.15
N ILE A 112 11.59 -5.62 0.07
CA ILE A 112 10.90 -4.42 0.56
C ILE A 112 11.89 -3.30 0.84
N ILE A 113 11.54 -2.08 0.44
CA ILE A 113 12.19 -0.84 0.83
C ILE A 113 11.21 -0.10 1.73
N GLY A 114 11.60 0.16 2.97
CA GLY A 114 10.73 0.80 3.97
C GLY A 114 11.51 1.26 5.17
N ARG A 115 10.80 1.77 6.18
CA ARG A 115 11.39 2.22 7.45
C ARG A 115 10.65 1.66 8.66
N ILE A 116 11.41 1.31 9.68
CA ILE A 116 10.93 0.91 11.01
C ILE A 116 11.67 1.71 12.09
N GLY A 117 11.14 1.69 13.31
CA GLY A 117 11.85 2.15 14.50
C GLY A 117 12.92 1.16 14.96
N GLU A 118 13.79 1.61 15.87
CA GLU A 118 14.67 0.73 16.65
C GLU A 118 13.91 0.22 17.89
N ASP A 119 12.86 -0.61 17.66
CA ASP A 119 11.97 -1.14 18.70
C ASP A 119 11.58 -2.59 18.41
N LEU A 120 10.93 -3.23 19.40
CA LEU A 120 10.49 -4.62 19.30
C LEU A 120 9.50 -4.86 18.16
N PHE A 121 8.64 -3.87 17.85
CA PHE A 121 7.69 -3.98 16.74
C PHE A 121 8.42 -4.05 15.41
N GLY A 122 9.45 -3.22 15.22
CA GLY A 122 10.31 -3.25 14.04
C GLY A 122 10.99 -4.61 13.88
N ASP A 123 11.59 -5.14 14.95
CA ASP A 123 12.25 -6.43 14.92
C ASP A 123 11.29 -7.58 14.62
N ASN A 124 10.10 -7.58 15.22
CA ASN A 124 9.06 -8.59 14.97
C ASN A 124 8.56 -8.55 13.51
N MET A 125 8.41 -7.35 12.92
CA MET A 125 8.04 -7.21 11.52
C MET A 125 9.12 -7.76 10.58
N LEU A 126 10.41 -7.49 10.84
CA LEU A 126 11.50 -8.08 10.05
C LEU A 126 11.52 -9.60 10.13
N LEU A 127 11.30 -10.17 11.32
CA LEU A 127 11.20 -11.63 11.50
C LEU A 127 10.02 -12.23 10.70
N ALA A 128 8.87 -11.57 10.72
CA ALA A 128 7.68 -12.03 9.97
C ALA A 128 7.91 -11.99 8.45
N LEU A 129 8.54 -10.92 7.94
CA LEU A 129 8.88 -10.78 6.52
C LEU A 129 9.93 -11.81 6.08
N ASN A 130 10.95 -12.07 6.89
CA ASN A 130 11.94 -13.12 6.62
C ASN A 130 11.27 -14.50 6.53
N LYS A 131 10.32 -14.83 7.44
CA LYS A 131 9.51 -16.07 7.37
C LYS A 131 8.66 -16.13 6.09
N ALA A 132 8.23 -14.98 5.58
CA ALA A 132 7.54 -14.87 4.29
C ALA A 132 8.49 -14.87 3.08
N LYS A 133 9.80 -15.11 3.26
CA LYS A 133 10.83 -15.15 2.22
C LYS A 133 11.04 -13.79 1.51
N VAL A 134 10.87 -12.70 2.23
CA VAL A 134 11.14 -11.34 1.74
C VAL A 134 12.55 -10.93 2.14
N ASP A 135 13.30 -10.38 1.20
CA ASP A 135 14.57 -9.71 1.49
C ASP A 135 14.30 -8.35 2.15
N VAL A 136 14.72 -8.21 3.40
CA VAL A 136 14.52 -7.03 4.24
C VAL A 136 15.78 -6.17 4.38
N THR A 137 16.83 -6.45 3.62
CA THR A 137 18.13 -5.73 3.72
C THR A 137 18.03 -4.23 3.38
N SER A 138 16.98 -3.82 2.69
CA SER A 138 16.68 -2.43 2.36
C SER A 138 15.64 -1.79 3.31
N VAL A 139 15.37 -2.41 4.46
CA VAL A 139 14.55 -1.79 5.50
C VAL A 139 15.46 -1.01 6.45
N LEU A 140 15.22 0.30 6.56
CA LEU A 140 16.02 1.20 7.35
C LEU A 140 15.47 1.29 8.78
N LYS A 141 16.34 1.14 9.78
CA LYS A 141 16.02 1.42 11.19
C LYS A 141 16.20 2.90 11.50
N THR A 142 15.24 3.48 12.21
CA THR A 142 15.23 4.90 12.57
C THR A 142 15.27 5.06 14.08
N ARG A 143 16.36 5.59 14.59
CA ARG A 143 16.54 5.82 16.05
C ARG A 143 15.61 6.91 16.55
N GLY A 144 15.03 6.72 17.73
CA GLY A 144 14.21 7.73 18.41
C GLY A 144 12.83 7.97 17.79
N VAL A 145 12.43 7.18 16.80
CA VAL A 145 11.10 7.23 16.19
C VAL A 145 10.51 5.82 16.24
N PRO A 146 9.27 5.64 16.74
CA PRO A 146 8.66 4.32 16.82
C PRO A 146 8.33 3.76 15.44
N SER A 147 8.26 2.45 15.35
CA SER A 147 7.69 1.74 14.20
C SER A 147 6.24 2.15 13.96
N GLY A 148 5.79 2.06 12.71
CA GLY A 148 4.39 2.25 12.37
C GLY A 148 3.49 1.30 13.15
N THR A 149 2.36 1.80 13.64
CA THR A 149 1.42 1.03 14.46
C THR A 149 -0.01 1.36 14.05
N ALA A 150 -0.85 0.34 13.87
CA ALA A 150 -2.29 0.48 13.73
C ALA A 150 -2.98 -0.01 15.02
N MET A 151 -3.77 0.86 15.65
CA MET A 151 -4.63 0.50 16.78
C MET A 151 -6.00 0.15 16.22
N ILE A 152 -6.43 -1.09 16.44
CA ILE A 152 -7.65 -1.64 15.84
C ILE A 152 -8.55 -2.14 16.96
N LEU A 153 -9.72 -1.51 17.13
CA LEU A 153 -10.77 -1.99 17.98
C LEU A 153 -11.77 -2.78 17.12
N VAL A 154 -12.20 -3.95 17.59
CA VAL A 154 -13.21 -4.77 16.91
C VAL A 154 -14.30 -5.09 17.92
N ASP A 155 -15.54 -4.74 17.61
CA ASP A 155 -16.67 -5.04 18.49
C ASP A 155 -17.26 -6.45 18.24
N ARG A 156 -18.26 -6.84 19.04
CA ARG A 156 -18.95 -8.13 18.92
C ARG A 156 -19.68 -8.33 17.59
N HIS A 157 -19.97 -7.27 16.86
CA HIS A 157 -20.62 -7.32 15.55
C HIS A 157 -19.62 -7.43 14.40
N GLY A 158 -18.30 -7.36 14.72
CA GLY A 158 -17.22 -7.34 13.74
C GLY A 158 -16.98 -5.96 13.11
N GLU A 159 -17.62 -4.91 13.65
CA GLU A 159 -17.32 -3.53 13.23
C GLU A 159 -15.97 -3.11 13.82
N ASN A 160 -15.21 -2.33 13.06
CA ASN A 160 -13.88 -1.90 13.49
C ASN A 160 -13.73 -0.38 13.49
N ALA A 161 -12.85 0.10 14.37
CA ALA A 161 -12.33 1.45 14.38
C ALA A 161 -10.80 1.38 14.37
N ILE A 162 -10.18 2.07 13.40
CA ILE A 162 -8.74 1.98 13.17
C ILE A 162 -8.12 3.37 13.26
N VAL A 163 -7.02 3.46 14.02
CA VAL A 163 -6.16 4.64 14.10
C VAL A 163 -4.74 4.22 13.74
N VAL A 164 -4.15 4.86 12.72
CA VAL A 164 -2.78 4.56 12.29
C VAL A 164 -1.83 5.67 12.76
N ALA A 165 -0.82 5.26 13.52
CA ALA A 165 0.34 6.08 13.83
C ALA A 165 1.47 5.69 12.87
N SER A 166 1.74 6.52 11.86
CA SER A 166 2.68 6.19 10.78
C SER A 166 4.12 5.95 11.25
N GLY A 167 4.53 6.53 12.39
CA GLY A 167 5.86 6.33 12.95
C GLY A 167 6.98 6.56 11.92
N ALA A 168 7.89 5.60 11.82
CA ALA A 168 9.03 5.65 10.90
C ALA A 168 8.62 5.63 9.41
N ASN A 169 7.45 5.10 9.05
CA ASN A 169 6.97 5.07 7.66
C ASN A 169 6.94 6.47 7.02
N ARG A 170 6.53 7.50 7.79
CA ARG A 170 6.48 8.89 7.30
C ARG A 170 7.84 9.51 7.01
N LEU A 171 8.92 8.89 7.43
CA LEU A 171 10.30 9.37 7.23
C LEU A 171 10.98 8.70 6.04
N LEU A 172 10.33 7.74 5.38
CA LEU A 172 10.87 7.19 4.13
C LEU A 172 10.92 8.30 3.09
N SER A 173 12.10 8.51 2.50
CA SER A 173 12.39 9.67 1.68
C SER A 173 12.94 9.31 0.30
N ALA A 174 12.94 10.29 -0.61
CA ALA A 174 13.59 10.15 -1.92
C ALA A 174 15.09 9.83 -1.79
N THR A 175 15.77 10.35 -0.77
CA THR A 175 17.19 10.05 -0.51
C THR A 175 17.40 8.57 -0.20
N ASP A 176 16.50 7.96 0.56
CA ASP A 176 16.57 6.52 0.86
C ASP A 176 16.40 5.69 -0.42
N LEU A 177 15.46 6.09 -1.28
CA LEU A 177 15.24 5.40 -2.55
C LEU A 177 16.42 5.56 -3.52
N LEU A 178 17.10 6.71 -3.52
CA LEU A 178 18.29 6.92 -4.32
C LEU A 178 19.45 6.03 -3.85
N ALA A 179 19.59 5.77 -2.55
CA ALA A 179 20.55 4.81 -2.02
C ALA A 179 20.21 3.37 -2.48
N GLU A 180 18.92 3.03 -2.60
CA GLU A 180 18.41 1.74 -3.08
C GLU A 180 18.11 1.71 -4.59
N ARG A 181 18.59 2.69 -5.34
CA ARG A 181 18.32 2.85 -6.78
C ARG A 181 18.57 1.56 -7.56
N LYS A 182 19.70 0.89 -7.32
CA LYS A 182 20.07 -0.35 -8.01
C LYS A 182 19.04 -1.46 -7.77
N THR A 183 18.53 -1.57 -6.54
CA THR A 183 17.48 -2.53 -6.18
C THR A 183 16.21 -2.29 -7.01
N ILE A 184 15.80 -1.03 -7.16
CA ILE A 184 14.63 -0.66 -7.99
C ILE A 184 14.91 -0.98 -9.46
N GLU A 185 16.03 -0.52 -10.01
CA GLU A 185 16.36 -0.62 -11.45
C GLU A 185 16.52 -2.05 -11.95
N THR A 186 16.89 -2.99 -11.06
CA THR A 186 17.07 -4.41 -11.40
C THR A 186 15.84 -5.28 -11.14
N SER A 187 14.75 -4.72 -10.62
CA SER A 187 13.48 -5.43 -10.44
C SER A 187 12.70 -5.55 -11.77
N VAL A 188 11.79 -6.51 -11.84
CA VAL A 188 10.82 -6.63 -12.95
C VAL A 188 9.59 -5.78 -12.67
N VAL A 189 9.09 -5.80 -11.42
CA VAL A 189 7.91 -5.07 -10.97
C VAL A 189 8.23 -4.31 -9.70
N LEU A 190 7.75 -3.08 -9.62
CA LEU A 190 7.71 -2.28 -8.40
C LEU A 190 6.26 -2.00 -7.99
N THR A 191 5.91 -2.30 -6.74
CA THR A 191 4.63 -1.92 -6.16
C THR A 191 4.81 -0.88 -5.06
N ALA A 192 3.83 0.03 -4.93
CA ALA A 192 3.75 0.96 -3.81
C ALA A 192 2.29 1.20 -3.40
N GLN A 193 2.09 1.75 -2.18
CA GLN A 193 0.81 2.12 -1.59
C GLN A 193 0.93 3.53 -0.99
N LEU A 194 -0.10 4.01 -0.28
CA LEU A 194 -0.17 5.40 0.17
C LEU A 194 -0.08 5.57 1.70
N GLU A 195 0.55 4.61 2.40
CA GLU A 195 0.87 4.72 3.85
C GLU A 195 2.28 5.28 4.11
N ILE A 196 2.97 5.73 3.05
CA ILE A 196 4.26 6.43 3.07
C ILE A 196 4.13 7.78 2.34
N PRO A 197 5.07 8.72 2.45
CA PRO A 197 4.96 10.00 1.77
C PRO A 197 4.74 9.87 0.27
N HIS A 198 3.76 10.57 -0.27
CA HIS A 198 3.39 10.52 -1.69
C HIS A 198 4.55 10.92 -2.62
N ASP A 199 5.37 11.90 -2.21
CA ASP A 199 6.56 12.31 -2.97
C ASP A 199 7.59 11.18 -3.06
N THR A 200 7.69 10.37 -2.01
CA THR A 200 8.55 9.17 -2.01
C THR A 200 8.02 8.13 -3.00
N VAL A 201 6.70 7.90 -3.02
CA VAL A 201 6.07 7.00 -4.01
C VAL A 201 6.32 7.50 -5.44
N ALA A 202 6.14 8.81 -5.67
CA ALA A 202 6.41 9.42 -6.98
C ALA A 202 7.88 9.25 -7.42
N CYS A 203 8.82 9.42 -6.48
CA CYS A 203 10.25 9.18 -6.71
C CYS A 203 10.53 7.71 -7.08
N ALA A 204 9.93 6.74 -6.36
CA ALA A 204 10.07 5.31 -6.66
C ALA A 204 9.64 5.00 -8.10
N PHE A 205 8.47 5.49 -8.50
CA PHE A 205 7.96 5.29 -9.85
C PHE A 205 8.79 6.00 -10.92
N ALA A 206 9.34 7.18 -10.63
CA ALA A 206 10.24 7.86 -11.55
C ALA A 206 11.54 7.06 -11.79
N LEU A 207 12.12 6.47 -10.74
CA LEU A 207 13.30 5.59 -10.85
C LEU A 207 12.95 4.31 -11.64
N ALA A 208 11.82 3.67 -11.33
CA ALA A 208 11.35 2.47 -11.99
C ALA A 208 11.16 2.68 -13.50
N ARG A 209 10.47 3.76 -13.92
CA ARG A 209 10.21 4.07 -15.33
C ARG A 209 11.49 4.28 -16.15
N ARG A 210 12.51 4.93 -15.57
CA ARG A 210 13.81 5.14 -16.25
C ARG A 210 14.50 3.83 -16.64
N SER A 211 14.18 2.75 -15.94
CA SER A 211 14.77 1.44 -16.15
C SER A 211 13.78 0.42 -16.72
N ASN A 212 12.64 0.87 -17.25
CA ASN A 212 11.57 0.00 -17.76
C ASN A 212 11.14 -1.07 -16.74
N VAL A 213 11.02 -0.71 -15.47
CA VAL A 213 10.43 -1.54 -14.41
C VAL A 213 8.94 -1.29 -14.41
N LEU A 214 8.13 -2.35 -14.45
CA LEU A 214 6.67 -2.24 -14.41
C LEU A 214 6.23 -1.68 -13.06
N THR A 215 5.36 -0.67 -13.07
CA THR A 215 4.90 0.02 -11.87
C THR A 215 3.45 -0.32 -11.54
N ILE A 216 3.19 -0.66 -10.28
CA ILE A 216 1.84 -0.92 -9.76
C ILE A 216 1.60 -0.01 -8.56
N LEU A 217 0.58 0.86 -8.63
CA LEU A 217 0.09 1.62 -7.50
C LEU A 217 -1.18 0.99 -6.95
N ASP A 218 -1.16 0.62 -5.68
CA ASP A 218 -2.37 0.35 -4.90
C ASP A 218 -2.74 1.65 -4.17
N PRO A 219 -3.80 2.38 -4.59
CA PRO A 219 -4.07 3.73 -4.09
C PRO A 219 -4.78 3.70 -2.72
N ALA A 220 -4.23 2.92 -1.80
CA ALA A 220 -4.76 2.64 -0.47
C ALA A 220 -3.81 3.12 0.65
N PRO A 221 -4.33 3.87 1.65
CA PRO A 221 -5.68 4.44 1.72
C PRO A 221 -5.87 5.57 0.69
N ALA A 222 -7.05 5.63 0.06
CA ALA A 222 -7.35 6.67 -0.91
C ALA A 222 -7.44 8.04 -0.24
N PRO A 223 -6.63 9.05 -0.65
CA PRO A 223 -6.71 10.38 -0.11
C PRO A 223 -7.99 11.10 -0.57
N SER A 224 -8.68 11.76 0.35
CA SER A 224 -9.94 12.47 0.08
C SER A 224 -9.79 13.65 -0.89
N GLU A 225 -8.62 14.25 -0.92
CA GLU A 225 -8.23 15.33 -1.83
C GLU A 225 -7.85 14.85 -3.24
N GLY A 226 -7.85 13.54 -3.48
CA GLY A 226 -7.41 12.92 -4.73
C GLY A 226 -5.91 12.62 -4.74
N LEU A 227 -5.46 11.89 -5.77
CA LEU A 227 -4.03 11.57 -5.94
C LEU A 227 -3.28 12.79 -6.51
N PRO A 228 -2.03 13.04 -6.07
CA PRO A 228 -1.11 13.90 -6.80
C PRO A 228 -0.99 13.47 -8.27
N GLU A 229 -0.88 14.44 -9.19
CA GLU A 229 -0.87 14.15 -10.63
C GLU A 229 0.23 13.16 -11.04
N SER A 230 1.40 13.26 -10.42
CA SER A 230 2.54 12.37 -10.66
C SER A 230 2.25 10.88 -10.40
N LEU A 231 1.27 10.57 -9.54
CA LEU A 231 0.89 9.21 -9.16
C LEU A 231 -0.10 8.55 -10.12
N TYR A 232 -0.68 9.31 -11.08
CA TYR A 232 -1.46 8.70 -12.16
C TYR A 232 -0.59 8.12 -13.27
N HIS A 233 0.66 8.56 -13.41
CA HIS A 233 1.59 8.07 -14.42
C HIS A 233 2.21 6.73 -14.01
N VAL A 234 1.39 5.68 -13.93
CA VAL A 234 1.80 4.31 -13.59
C VAL A 234 1.31 3.32 -14.64
N ASP A 235 1.97 2.17 -14.73
CA ASP A 235 1.53 1.13 -15.66
C ASP A 235 0.21 0.51 -15.22
N ILE A 236 0.06 0.20 -13.93
CA ILE A 236 -1.14 -0.41 -13.38
C ILE A 236 -1.57 0.31 -12.10
N LEU A 237 -2.84 0.70 -12.04
CA LEU A 237 -3.51 1.20 -10.84
C LEU A 237 -4.50 0.13 -10.35
N THR A 238 -4.46 -0.23 -9.05
CA THR A 238 -5.28 -1.32 -8.49
C THR A 238 -6.25 -0.85 -7.40
N PRO A 239 -7.19 0.09 -7.67
CA PRO A 239 -8.14 0.53 -6.67
C PRO A 239 -9.20 -0.56 -6.40
N ASN A 240 -9.77 -0.56 -5.19
CA ASN A 240 -11.04 -1.21 -4.93
C ASN A 240 -12.22 -0.25 -5.24
N GLN A 241 -13.44 -0.72 -5.08
CA GLN A 241 -14.66 0.07 -5.38
C GLN A 241 -14.74 1.34 -4.53
N THR A 242 -14.41 1.25 -3.24
CA THR A 242 -14.43 2.39 -2.30
C THR A 242 -13.34 3.40 -2.63
N GLU A 243 -12.12 2.94 -2.88
CA GLU A 243 -10.99 3.78 -3.26
C GLU A 243 -11.27 4.51 -4.57
N ALA A 244 -11.80 3.79 -5.57
CA ALA A 244 -12.19 4.39 -6.84
C ALA A 244 -13.31 5.43 -6.66
N GLN A 245 -14.30 5.17 -5.81
CA GLN A 245 -15.35 6.12 -5.49
C GLN A 245 -14.80 7.38 -4.82
N ILE A 246 -13.89 7.24 -3.84
CA ILE A 246 -13.25 8.40 -3.18
C ILE A 246 -12.47 9.24 -4.20
N LEU A 247 -11.65 8.59 -5.04
CA LEU A 247 -10.75 9.27 -5.98
C LEU A 247 -11.45 9.90 -7.18
N THR A 248 -12.64 9.40 -7.57
CA THR A 248 -13.34 9.87 -8.77
C THR A 248 -14.64 10.62 -8.45
N GLY A 249 -15.16 10.50 -7.22
CA GLY A 249 -16.47 10.98 -6.84
C GLY A 249 -17.64 10.19 -7.46
N MET A 250 -17.35 9.06 -8.14
CA MET A 250 -18.34 8.26 -8.86
C MET A 250 -18.61 6.95 -8.14
N PRO A 251 -19.88 6.50 -8.03
CA PRO A 251 -20.17 5.18 -7.46
C PRO A 251 -19.60 4.06 -8.34
N VAL A 252 -19.17 2.97 -7.69
CA VAL A 252 -18.60 1.78 -8.38
C VAL A 252 -19.26 0.54 -7.80
N ARG A 253 -20.43 0.16 -8.30
CA ARG A 253 -21.24 -0.99 -7.84
C ARG A 253 -21.26 -2.16 -8.83
N ASN A 254 -21.00 -1.86 -10.08
CA ASN A 254 -21.05 -2.84 -11.18
C ASN A 254 -19.97 -2.56 -12.22
N LEU A 255 -19.84 -3.42 -13.22
CA LEU A 255 -18.80 -3.38 -14.23
C LEU A 255 -18.83 -2.09 -15.08
N GLU A 256 -20.02 -1.58 -15.39
CA GLU A 256 -20.15 -0.33 -16.18
C GLU A 256 -19.72 0.89 -15.38
N GLU A 257 -20.08 0.96 -14.09
CA GLU A 257 -19.61 2.02 -13.20
C GLU A 257 -18.09 1.92 -12.98
N ALA A 258 -17.55 0.69 -12.85
CA ALA A 258 -16.10 0.46 -12.77
C ALA A 258 -15.37 0.96 -14.02
N ARG A 259 -15.93 0.71 -15.23
CA ARG A 259 -15.40 1.24 -16.49
C ARG A 259 -15.33 2.76 -16.48
N ARG A 260 -16.45 3.44 -16.11
CA ARG A 260 -16.52 4.90 -16.08
C ARG A 260 -15.53 5.51 -15.09
N ALA A 261 -15.42 4.92 -13.90
CA ALA A 261 -14.43 5.36 -12.90
C ALA A 261 -13.00 5.17 -13.41
N ALA A 262 -12.71 4.00 -14.02
CA ALA A 262 -11.40 3.70 -14.57
C ALA A 262 -10.99 4.67 -15.69
N GLU A 263 -11.93 5.11 -16.54
CA GLU A 263 -11.65 6.10 -17.60
C GLU A 263 -11.10 7.42 -17.05
N ARG A 264 -11.52 7.85 -15.83
CA ARG A 264 -10.97 9.03 -15.18
C ARG A 264 -9.47 8.88 -14.89
N PHE A 265 -9.05 7.67 -14.50
CA PHE A 265 -7.64 7.37 -14.25
C PHE A 265 -6.84 7.28 -15.56
N LEU A 266 -7.41 6.64 -16.59
CA LEU A 266 -6.76 6.50 -17.91
C LEU A 266 -6.51 7.85 -18.59
N VAL A 267 -7.44 8.81 -18.45
CA VAL A 267 -7.28 10.17 -19.00
C VAL A 267 -6.16 10.93 -18.31
N ARG A 268 -5.86 10.61 -17.03
CA ARG A 268 -4.80 11.24 -16.23
C ARG A 268 -3.43 10.56 -16.37
N GLY A 269 -3.30 9.54 -17.25
CA GLY A 269 -2.01 8.95 -17.57
C GLY A 269 -1.78 7.52 -17.08
N THR A 270 -2.70 6.93 -16.32
CA THR A 270 -2.66 5.51 -15.97
C THR A 270 -2.83 4.66 -17.24
N ARG A 271 -1.99 3.63 -17.45
CA ARG A 271 -2.09 2.79 -18.65
C ARG A 271 -3.16 1.72 -18.52
N ILE A 272 -3.25 1.07 -17.38
CA ILE A 272 -4.16 -0.02 -17.08
C ILE A 272 -4.76 0.18 -15.69
N VAL A 273 -6.07 0.03 -15.55
CA VAL A 273 -6.74 -0.02 -14.25
C VAL A 273 -7.20 -1.45 -14.01
N VAL A 274 -6.80 -2.04 -12.91
CA VAL A 274 -7.29 -3.33 -12.43
C VAL A 274 -8.18 -3.06 -11.21
N MET A 275 -9.46 -2.85 -11.46
CA MET A 275 -10.45 -2.52 -10.44
C MET A 275 -10.82 -3.76 -9.63
N LYS A 276 -10.50 -3.78 -8.34
CA LYS A 276 -10.88 -4.86 -7.41
C LYS A 276 -12.37 -4.73 -7.07
N MET A 277 -13.17 -5.76 -7.35
CA MET A 277 -14.63 -5.75 -7.17
C MET A 277 -15.12 -6.78 -6.16
N GLY A 278 -14.32 -7.09 -5.16
CA GLY A 278 -14.62 -8.06 -4.10
C GLY A 278 -14.96 -9.44 -4.66
N SER A 279 -16.10 -10.02 -4.26
CA SER A 279 -16.55 -11.35 -4.70
C SER A 279 -16.86 -11.43 -6.21
N GLN A 280 -17.04 -10.29 -6.88
CA GLN A 280 -17.23 -10.26 -8.34
C GLN A 280 -15.90 -10.45 -9.09
N GLY A 281 -14.76 -10.37 -8.42
CA GLY A 281 -13.43 -10.50 -9.02
C GLY A 281 -12.80 -9.15 -9.35
N ALA A 282 -12.33 -8.96 -10.59
CA ALA A 282 -11.69 -7.72 -11.01
C ALA A 282 -12.05 -7.35 -12.46
N ALA A 283 -12.08 -6.03 -12.74
CA ALA A 283 -12.20 -5.48 -14.08
C ALA A 283 -10.85 -4.92 -14.54
N ILE A 284 -10.33 -5.42 -15.65
CA ILE A 284 -9.18 -4.86 -16.34
C ILE A 284 -9.72 -3.82 -17.34
N VAL A 285 -9.32 -2.58 -17.21
CA VAL A 285 -9.76 -1.48 -18.06
C VAL A 285 -8.53 -0.76 -18.64
N GLN A 286 -8.46 -0.68 -19.95
CA GLN A 286 -7.36 -0.04 -20.68
C GLN A 286 -7.82 0.55 -22.01
N LYS A 287 -7.02 1.40 -22.61
CA LYS A 287 -7.27 1.81 -24.00
C LYS A 287 -6.86 0.72 -24.98
N ASN A 288 -7.54 0.65 -26.14
CA ASN A 288 -7.10 -0.21 -27.24
C ASN A 288 -5.74 0.31 -27.81
N GLU A 289 -5.10 -0.48 -28.66
CA GLU A 289 -3.80 -0.14 -29.26
C GLU A 289 -3.80 1.21 -30.01
N ARG A 290 -4.96 1.64 -30.50
CA ARG A 290 -5.12 2.95 -31.17
C ARG A 290 -5.40 4.10 -30.21
N GLY A 291 -5.58 3.82 -28.91
CA GLY A 291 -5.91 4.83 -27.88
C GLY A 291 -7.34 5.41 -27.98
N LEU A 292 -8.16 4.90 -28.88
CA LEU A 292 -9.48 5.48 -29.20
C LEU A 292 -10.62 4.91 -28.37
N GLU A 293 -10.56 3.64 -28.01
CA GLU A 293 -11.63 2.92 -27.33
C GLU A 293 -11.15 2.37 -25.99
N THR A 294 -12.05 2.34 -25.02
CA THR A 294 -11.82 1.70 -23.73
C THR A 294 -12.24 0.23 -23.82
N ILE A 295 -11.30 -0.67 -23.60
CA ILE A 295 -11.53 -2.11 -23.50
C ILE A 295 -11.72 -2.46 -22.03
N VAL A 296 -12.75 -3.28 -21.76
CA VAL A 296 -13.03 -3.85 -20.44
C VAL A 296 -13.01 -5.36 -20.53
N GLN A 297 -12.19 -5.98 -19.68
CA GLN A 297 -12.18 -7.43 -19.50
C GLN A 297 -12.51 -7.75 -18.05
N HIS A 298 -13.62 -8.45 -17.83
CA HIS A 298 -13.97 -8.96 -16.50
C HIS A 298 -13.26 -10.29 -16.24
N VAL A 299 -12.58 -10.37 -15.08
CA VAL A 299 -11.99 -11.61 -14.57
C VAL A 299 -12.76 -12.02 -13.33
N THR A 300 -13.58 -13.06 -13.46
CA THR A 300 -14.47 -13.52 -12.39
C THR A 300 -13.69 -13.89 -11.12
N GLY A 301 -14.24 -13.50 -9.96
CA GLY A 301 -13.72 -13.84 -8.66
C GLY A 301 -14.09 -15.25 -8.21
N TYR A 302 -13.62 -15.61 -7.03
CA TYR A 302 -13.94 -16.86 -6.39
C TYR A 302 -14.90 -16.63 -5.21
N ARG A 303 -15.98 -17.36 -5.15
CA ARG A 303 -16.89 -17.35 -3.99
C ARG A 303 -16.31 -18.21 -2.90
N VAL A 304 -16.09 -17.63 -1.72
CA VAL A 304 -15.54 -18.31 -0.54
C VAL A 304 -16.33 -17.92 0.70
N GLN A 305 -16.22 -18.72 1.75
CA GLN A 305 -16.71 -18.34 3.06
C GLN A 305 -15.72 -17.33 3.67
N VAL A 306 -16.17 -16.09 3.84
CA VAL A 306 -15.35 -15.00 4.37
C VAL A 306 -15.27 -15.10 5.90
N VAL A 307 -14.05 -15.11 6.42
CA VAL A 307 -13.72 -15.00 7.85
C VAL A 307 -13.25 -13.59 8.18
N ASP A 308 -12.32 -13.05 7.37
CA ASP A 308 -11.73 -11.73 7.56
C ASP A 308 -11.25 -11.19 6.21
N THR A 309 -11.52 -9.93 5.89
CA THR A 309 -11.11 -9.31 4.61
C THR A 309 -9.79 -8.55 4.73
N THR A 310 -9.17 -8.52 5.89
CA THR A 310 -7.90 -7.83 6.14
C THR A 310 -6.81 -8.39 5.22
N ALA A 311 -6.02 -7.50 4.65
CA ALA A 311 -4.93 -7.81 3.71
C ALA A 311 -5.33 -8.54 2.40
N ALA A 312 -6.62 -8.79 2.12
CA ALA A 312 -7.04 -9.44 0.86
C ALA A 312 -6.65 -8.61 -0.38
N GLY A 313 -6.79 -7.29 -0.31
CA GLY A 313 -6.33 -6.36 -1.35
C GLY A 313 -4.81 -6.34 -1.52
N ASP A 314 -4.07 -6.44 -0.41
CA ASP A 314 -2.61 -6.52 -0.44
C ASP A 314 -2.13 -7.85 -1.03
N ALA A 315 -2.78 -8.96 -0.64
CA ALA A 315 -2.51 -10.29 -1.20
C ALA A 315 -2.80 -10.32 -2.72
N PHE A 316 -3.89 -9.68 -3.15
CA PHE A 316 -4.20 -9.50 -4.58
C PHE A 316 -3.09 -8.74 -5.29
N THR A 317 -2.67 -7.57 -4.79
CA THR A 317 -1.67 -6.72 -5.44
C THR A 317 -0.31 -7.40 -5.47
N GLY A 318 0.12 -8.05 -4.37
CA GLY A 318 1.35 -8.83 -4.32
C GLY A 318 1.34 -10.03 -5.28
N ALA A 319 0.21 -10.76 -5.38
CA ALA A 319 0.04 -11.87 -6.31
C ALA A 319 0.05 -11.39 -7.78
N LEU A 320 -0.62 -10.27 -8.09
CA LEU A 320 -0.58 -9.66 -9.41
C LEU A 320 0.86 -9.34 -9.83
N ALA A 321 1.61 -8.72 -8.91
CA ALA A 321 3.02 -8.38 -9.15
C ALA A 321 3.87 -9.62 -9.43
N VAL A 322 3.68 -10.70 -8.66
CA VAL A 322 4.38 -11.99 -8.89
C VAL A 322 4.02 -12.58 -10.24
N GLY A 323 2.72 -12.68 -10.56
CA GLY A 323 2.26 -13.23 -11.83
C GLY A 323 2.88 -12.51 -13.03
N LEU A 324 2.88 -11.17 -13.00
CA LEU A 324 3.49 -10.35 -14.05
C LEU A 324 5.02 -10.50 -14.10
N ALA A 325 5.69 -10.55 -12.94
CA ALA A 325 7.13 -10.75 -12.87
C ALA A 325 7.56 -12.15 -13.35
N GLU A 326 6.71 -13.14 -13.20
CA GLU A 326 6.90 -14.49 -13.73
C GLU A 326 6.54 -14.62 -15.23
N GLY A 327 5.96 -13.58 -15.83
CA GLY A 327 5.62 -13.52 -17.26
C GLY A 327 4.21 -14.03 -17.59
N MET A 328 3.31 -14.10 -16.61
CA MET A 328 1.92 -14.44 -16.89
C MET A 328 1.25 -13.34 -17.74
N PRO A 329 0.38 -13.68 -18.71
CA PRO A 329 -0.51 -12.69 -19.33
C PRO A 329 -1.37 -11.98 -18.27
N LEU A 330 -1.67 -10.69 -18.48
CA LEU A 330 -2.37 -9.86 -17.49
C LEU A 330 -3.65 -10.51 -16.94
N ALA A 331 -4.51 -11.03 -17.78
CA ALA A 331 -5.75 -11.69 -17.35
C ALA A 331 -5.49 -12.93 -16.48
N ALA A 332 -4.44 -13.70 -16.78
CA ALA A 332 -4.04 -14.85 -15.97
C ALA A 332 -3.45 -14.40 -14.63
N ALA A 333 -2.62 -13.34 -14.61
CA ALA A 333 -2.09 -12.75 -13.38
C ALA A 333 -3.23 -12.19 -12.50
N VAL A 334 -4.25 -11.56 -13.08
CA VAL A 334 -5.44 -11.09 -12.33
C VAL A 334 -6.27 -12.27 -11.80
N LYS A 335 -6.43 -13.36 -12.57
CA LYS A 335 -7.10 -14.59 -12.08
C LYS A 335 -6.35 -15.20 -10.89
N PHE A 336 -5.03 -15.28 -10.98
CA PHE A 336 -4.15 -15.72 -9.90
C PHE A 336 -4.26 -14.79 -8.66
N ALA A 337 -4.29 -13.48 -8.87
CA ALA A 337 -4.48 -12.48 -7.81
C ALA A 337 -5.84 -12.60 -7.13
N ASN A 338 -6.93 -12.85 -7.89
CA ASN A 338 -8.25 -13.12 -7.32
C ASN A 338 -8.24 -14.34 -6.40
N ALA A 339 -7.52 -15.42 -6.78
CA ALA A 339 -7.41 -16.63 -5.96
C ALA A 339 -6.65 -16.35 -4.66
N ALA A 340 -5.53 -15.62 -4.73
CA ALA A 340 -4.76 -15.23 -3.54
C ALA A 340 -5.58 -14.35 -2.58
N GLY A 341 -6.30 -13.35 -3.09
CA GLY A 341 -7.20 -12.51 -2.29
C GLY A 341 -8.34 -13.30 -1.67
N ALA A 342 -8.96 -14.21 -2.42
CA ALA A 342 -10.05 -15.06 -1.92
C ALA A 342 -9.57 -15.99 -0.79
N LEU A 343 -8.42 -16.65 -0.94
CA LEU A 343 -7.83 -17.50 0.10
C LEU A 343 -7.45 -16.71 1.36
N THR A 344 -6.98 -15.48 1.21
CA THR A 344 -6.70 -14.59 2.34
C THR A 344 -7.96 -14.32 3.13
N CYS A 345 -9.10 -14.08 2.48
CA CYS A 345 -10.38 -13.87 3.15
C CYS A 345 -10.89 -15.07 3.96
N MET A 346 -10.38 -16.27 3.75
CA MET A 346 -10.81 -17.49 4.47
C MET A 346 -10.11 -17.69 5.82
N LYS A 347 -9.14 -16.85 6.15
CA LYS A 347 -8.35 -16.92 7.39
C LYS A 347 -8.42 -15.60 8.12
N SER A 348 -8.31 -15.62 9.46
CA SER A 348 -8.23 -14.40 10.28
C SER A 348 -6.81 -13.84 10.28
N GLY A 349 -6.70 -12.52 10.33
CA GLY A 349 -5.45 -11.75 10.45
C GLY A 349 -4.93 -11.19 9.13
N ALA A 350 -3.87 -10.37 9.24
CA ALA A 350 -3.26 -9.68 8.10
C ALA A 350 -2.23 -10.57 7.36
N MET A 351 -0.94 -10.33 7.58
CA MET A 351 0.15 -11.07 6.93
C MET A 351 0.06 -12.59 7.14
N GLY A 352 -0.42 -13.04 8.32
CA GLY A 352 -0.58 -14.46 8.63
C GLY A 352 -1.56 -15.20 7.73
N ALA A 353 -2.60 -14.53 7.25
CA ALA A 353 -3.67 -15.08 6.42
C ALA A 353 -3.26 -15.28 4.94
N ILE A 354 -2.22 -14.60 4.47
CA ILE A 354 -1.78 -14.64 3.08
C ILE A 354 -1.34 -16.07 2.70
N PRO A 355 -1.86 -16.64 1.59
CA PRO A 355 -1.58 -18.03 1.19
C PRO A 355 -0.16 -18.21 0.65
N THR A 356 0.27 -19.46 0.64
CA THR A 356 1.45 -19.93 -0.10
C THR A 356 1.10 -20.19 -1.58
N ARG A 357 2.12 -20.28 -2.42
CA ARG A 357 1.93 -20.61 -3.85
C ARG A 357 1.22 -21.97 -4.03
N ALA A 358 1.59 -22.98 -3.27
CA ALA A 358 0.96 -24.31 -3.36
C ALA A 358 -0.54 -24.27 -3.01
N GLU A 359 -0.94 -23.48 -1.99
CA GLU A 359 -2.35 -23.29 -1.66
C GLU A 359 -3.12 -22.62 -2.80
N VAL A 360 -2.53 -21.58 -3.44
CA VAL A 360 -3.18 -20.89 -4.57
C VAL A 360 -3.31 -21.82 -5.78
N ASP A 361 -2.24 -22.54 -6.13
CA ASP A 361 -2.23 -23.44 -7.29
C ASP A 361 -3.26 -24.58 -7.10
N ALA A 362 -3.32 -25.19 -5.90
CA ALA A 362 -4.33 -26.21 -5.56
C ALA A 362 -5.75 -25.65 -5.63
N PHE A 363 -5.99 -24.47 -5.03
CA PHE A 363 -7.30 -23.83 -5.04
C PHE A 363 -7.81 -23.51 -6.45
N MET A 364 -6.90 -23.06 -7.33
CA MET A 364 -7.23 -22.78 -8.73
C MET A 364 -7.48 -24.05 -9.53
N ALA A 365 -6.73 -25.14 -9.29
CA ALA A 365 -6.91 -26.42 -9.98
C ALA A 365 -8.25 -27.08 -9.64
N GLU A 366 -8.73 -26.98 -8.40
CA GLU A 366 -10.03 -27.48 -7.98
C GLU A 366 -11.23 -26.73 -8.60
N ARG A 367 -11.01 -25.50 -9.12
CA ARG A 367 -12.04 -24.58 -9.62
C ARG A 367 -11.80 -24.14 -11.07
N ALA A 368 -10.98 -24.88 -11.81
CA ALA A 368 -10.63 -24.64 -13.20
C ALA A 368 -11.77 -24.96 -14.18
#